data_ede7e8c460e2751bdcc5f690dc3697ff
#
_entry.id   ede7e8c460e2751bdcc5f690dc3697ff
#
_cell.length_a   1.000
_cell.length_b   1.000
_cell.length_c   1.000
_cell.angle_alpha   90.00
_cell.angle_beta   90.00
_cell.angle_gamma   90.00
#
_symmetry.space_group_name_H-M   'P 1'
#
loop_
_entity.id
_entity.type
_entity.pdbx_description
1 polymer ?
#
loop_
_entity_poly.entity_id
_entity_poly.type
_entity_poly.pdbx_seq_one_letter_code
_entity_poly.pdbx_strand_id
1 'polypeptide(L)'
;MGSQGIRIAVAGGGIGGLTLALALRQRGLRAEVFEQATQLAEVGAAVALSANATRELRRLGVLDELAAVSTEPTELIYRNWQDGRRIAAHPVRKDGRYQERFGAPYYGIHRADLQRGLSGALGGEGLHLGHRLASIEDQGDTVGLTFTNGHSFEADLVVGADGVRSMVRRFVTDGEGTVYSGTSAFRGIVASDLGPRTSDLGKHDHD
;
A
#
# COMPACT_ATOMS: atom_id res chain seq x y z
N MET A 1 13.21 -31.78 -20.45
CA MET A 1 12.39 -30.55 -20.62
C MET A 1 12.33 -29.91 -19.24
N GLY A 2 13.09 -28.83 -19.03
CA GLY A 2 13.02 -28.08 -17.80
C GLY A 2 11.62 -27.42 -17.71
N SER A 3 10.89 -27.65 -16.62
CA SER A 3 9.65 -26.93 -16.37
C SER A 3 10.00 -25.43 -16.29
N GLN A 4 9.71 -24.67 -17.32
CA GLN A 4 9.69 -23.22 -17.17
C GLN A 4 8.67 -22.92 -16.08
N GLY A 5 9.12 -22.24 -15.01
CA GLY A 5 8.23 -21.85 -13.94
C GLY A 5 7.12 -20.94 -14.48
N ILE A 6 5.97 -20.94 -13.81
CA ILE A 6 4.83 -20.06 -14.15
C ILE A 6 5.28 -18.60 -14.27
N ARG A 7 4.93 -17.95 -15.38
CA ARG A 7 5.19 -16.53 -15.64
C ARG A 7 4.05 -15.71 -15.03
N ILE A 8 4.35 -14.94 -14.01
CA ILE A 8 3.37 -14.13 -13.29
C ILE A 8 3.64 -12.66 -13.58
N ALA A 9 2.64 -11.94 -14.07
CA ALA A 9 2.67 -10.50 -14.22
C ALA A 9 1.79 -9.83 -13.16
N VAL A 10 2.29 -8.78 -12.53
CA VAL A 10 1.55 -7.92 -11.61
C VAL A 10 1.46 -6.53 -12.22
N ALA A 11 0.26 -6.10 -12.57
CA ALA A 11 0.02 -4.75 -13.08
C ALA A 11 -0.16 -3.79 -11.89
N GLY A 12 0.82 -2.90 -11.69
CA GLY A 12 0.87 -1.89 -10.65
C GLY A 12 1.92 -2.16 -9.56
N GLY A 13 2.89 -1.24 -9.43
CA GLY A 13 3.95 -1.21 -8.42
C GLY A 13 3.59 -0.43 -7.15
N GLY A 14 2.31 -0.31 -6.83
CA GLY A 14 1.83 0.22 -5.56
C GLY A 14 2.06 -0.74 -4.39
N ILE A 15 1.62 -0.36 -3.19
CA ILE A 15 1.75 -1.17 -1.96
C ILE A 15 1.25 -2.61 -2.18
N GLY A 16 0.08 -2.77 -2.82
CA GLY A 16 -0.51 -4.09 -3.07
C GLY A 16 0.35 -4.98 -3.98
N GLY A 17 0.81 -4.44 -5.12
CA GLY A 17 1.61 -5.19 -6.09
C GLY A 17 2.98 -5.57 -5.54
N LEU A 18 3.67 -4.64 -4.87
CA LEU A 18 4.97 -4.91 -4.23
C LEU A 18 4.84 -5.95 -3.10
N THR A 19 3.79 -5.84 -2.28
CA THR A 19 3.50 -6.81 -1.21
C THR A 19 3.25 -8.21 -1.79
N LEU A 20 2.48 -8.31 -2.87
CA LEU A 20 2.22 -9.56 -3.56
C LEU A 20 3.51 -10.17 -4.12
N ALA A 21 4.33 -9.38 -4.81
CA ALA A 21 5.61 -9.84 -5.37
C ALA A 21 6.54 -10.40 -4.28
N LEU A 22 6.64 -9.72 -3.13
CA LEU A 22 7.40 -10.20 -1.97
C LEU A 22 6.83 -11.52 -1.42
N ALA A 23 5.51 -11.63 -1.30
CA ALA A 23 4.84 -12.83 -0.81
C ALA A 23 5.02 -14.03 -1.75
N LEU A 24 4.99 -13.80 -3.06
CA LEU A 24 5.28 -14.82 -4.08
C LEU A 24 6.74 -15.29 -4.00
N ARG A 25 7.67 -14.33 -3.88
CA ARG A 25 9.11 -14.65 -3.75
C ARG A 25 9.40 -15.51 -2.53
N GLN A 26 8.75 -15.30 -1.39
CA GLN A 26 8.88 -16.16 -0.20
C GLN A 26 8.40 -17.60 -0.44
N ARG A 27 7.58 -17.80 -1.46
CA ARG A 27 7.09 -19.13 -1.87
C ARG A 27 7.86 -19.73 -3.06
N GLY A 28 8.99 -19.12 -3.43
CA GLY A 28 9.81 -19.56 -4.56
C GLY A 28 9.23 -19.22 -5.94
N LEU A 29 8.21 -18.36 -5.99
CA LEU A 29 7.61 -17.87 -7.23
C LEU A 29 8.18 -16.49 -7.57
N ARG A 30 8.43 -16.23 -8.85
CA ARG A 30 8.83 -14.91 -9.35
C ARG A 30 7.67 -14.26 -10.07
N ALA A 31 7.51 -12.97 -9.84
CA ALA A 31 6.54 -12.14 -10.54
C ALA A 31 7.23 -10.91 -11.14
N GLU A 32 6.82 -10.54 -12.36
CA GLU A 32 7.22 -9.31 -13.02
C GLU A 32 6.18 -8.23 -12.70
N VAL A 33 6.60 -7.17 -12.02
CA VAL A 33 5.75 -6.06 -11.59
C VAL A 33 5.91 -4.91 -12.58
N PHE A 34 4.84 -4.48 -13.20
CA PHE A 34 4.82 -3.39 -14.19
C PHE A 34 4.14 -2.16 -13.61
N GLU A 35 4.90 -1.09 -13.43
CA GLU A 35 4.46 0.17 -12.85
C GLU A 35 4.46 1.30 -13.90
N GLN A 36 3.36 2.04 -13.97
CA GLN A 36 3.22 3.14 -14.95
C GLN A 36 4.11 4.34 -14.66
N ALA A 37 4.44 4.60 -13.39
CA ALA A 37 5.32 5.70 -13.01
C ALA A 37 6.77 5.38 -13.40
N THR A 38 7.50 6.41 -13.84
CA THR A 38 8.92 6.30 -14.19
C THR A 38 9.83 6.26 -12.94
N GLN A 39 9.28 6.61 -11.79
CA GLN A 39 9.92 6.50 -10.49
C GLN A 39 8.86 6.28 -9.41
N LEU A 40 9.22 5.55 -8.37
CA LEU A 40 8.37 5.36 -7.21
C LEU A 40 8.43 6.62 -6.33
N ALA A 41 7.59 7.60 -6.66
CA ALA A 41 7.45 8.82 -5.90
C ALA A 41 5.96 9.04 -5.63
N GLU A 42 5.50 8.64 -4.48
CA GLU A 42 4.13 8.95 -4.06
C GLU A 42 4.07 10.32 -3.38
N VAL A 43 3.16 11.16 -3.84
CA VAL A 43 2.78 12.39 -3.13
C VAL A 43 2.00 11.95 -1.89
N GLY A 44 2.61 12.16 -0.73
CA GLY A 44 2.33 11.41 0.46
C GLY A 44 1.13 11.83 1.27
N ALA A 45 0.39 10.84 1.70
CA ALA A 45 -0.44 10.88 2.89
C ALA A 45 0.08 9.82 3.88
N ALA A 46 -0.22 10.00 5.16
CA ALA A 46 0.01 8.97 6.15
C ALA A 46 -0.91 7.78 5.91
N VAL A 47 -0.40 6.58 6.16
CA VAL A 47 -1.14 5.31 6.14
C VAL A 47 -1.12 4.74 7.54
N ALA A 48 -2.29 4.33 8.01
CA ALA A 48 -2.44 3.61 9.25
C ALA A 48 -2.27 2.11 8.99
N LEU A 49 -1.32 1.50 9.67
CA LEU A 49 -1.03 0.06 9.62
C LEU A 49 -1.46 -0.57 10.93
N SER A 50 -2.63 -1.17 10.95
CA SER A 50 -3.10 -1.95 12.09
C SER A 50 -2.45 -3.34 12.15
N ALA A 51 -2.66 -4.07 13.23
CA ALA A 51 -1.97 -5.33 13.51
C ALA A 51 -2.11 -6.40 12.42
N ASN A 52 -3.19 -6.38 11.64
CA ASN A 52 -3.34 -7.26 10.48
C ASN A 52 -2.31 -6.96 9.39
N ALA A 53 -2.00 -5.68 9.13
CA ALA A 53 -1.00 -5.27 8.16
C ALA A 53 0.43 -5.47 8.70
N THR A 54 0.72 -4.99 9.91
CA THR A 54 2.08 -5.10 10.50
C THR A 54 2.50 -6.55 10.74
N ARG A 55 1.57 -7.46 10.98
CA ARG A 55 1.85 -8.90 11.06
C ARG A 55 2.30 -9.46 9.71
N GLU A 56 1.65 -9.09 8.63
CA GLU A 56 2.05 -9.55 7.29
C GLU A 56 3.38 -8.91 6.87
N LEU A 57 3.61 -7.63 7.15
CA LEU A 57 4.91 -6.98 6.91
C LEU A 57 6.05 -7.63 7.71
N ARG A 58 5.77 -8.12 8.94
CA ARG A 58 6.73 -8.92 9.71
C ARG A 58 7.02 -10.25 9.02
N ARG A 59 6.01 -10.94 8.53
CA ARG A 59 6.19 -12.20 7.77
C ARG A 59 7.01 -11.99 6.51
N LEU A 60 6.83 -10.86 5.86
CA LEU A 60 7.61 -10.47 4.67
C LEU A 60 9.05 -10.05 5.02
N GLY A 61 9.38 -9.88 6.30
CA GLY A 61 10.72 -9.49 6.75
C GLY A 61 11.05 -8.02 6.58
N VAL A 62 10.03 -7.15 6.38
CA VAL A 62 10.22 -5.70 6.13
C VAL A 62 9.80 -4.83 7.31
N LEU A 63 9.20 -5.40 8.35
CA LEU A 63 8.60 -4.61 9.43
C LEU A 63 9.63 -3.81 10.23
N ASP A 64 10.81 -4.36 10.49
CA ASP A 64 11.81 -3.71 11.35
C ASP A 64 12.38 -2.45 10.68
N GLU A 65 12.63 -2.50 9.38
CA GLU A 65 13.04 -1.32 8.59
C GLU A 65 11.93 -0.26 8.57
N LEU A 66 10.69 -0.68 8.35
CA LEU A 66 9.54 0.21 8.33
C LEU A 66 9.24 0.81 9.71
N ALA A 67 9.47 0.07 10.78
CA ALA A 67 9.30 0.57 12.14
C ALA A 67 10.20 1.77 12.44
N ALA A 68 11.43 1.78 11.92
CA ALA A 68 12.39 2.87 12.13
C ALA A 68 11.91 4.22 11.55
N VAL A 69 11.05 4.21 10.55
CA VAL A 69 10.48 5.40 9.90
C VAL A 69 8.99 5.60 10.20
N SER A 70 8.45 4.80 11.10
CA SER A 70 7.04 4.84 11.52
C SER A 70 6.87 5.56 12.84
N THR A 71 5.65 6.04 13.07
CA THR A 71 5.21 6.55 14.38
C THR A 71 4.23 5.55 14.99
N GLU A 72 4.45 5.20 16.25
CA GLU A 72 3.48 4.43 17.02
C GLU A 72 2.65 5.38 17.90
N PRO A 73 1.37 5.63 17.55
CA PRO A 73 0.53 6.54 18.30
C PRO A 73 0.20 5.96 19.67
N THR A 74 0.06 6.82 20.69
CA THR A 74 -0.35 6.39 22.03
C THR A 74 -1.81 5.96 22.06
N GLU A 75 -2.65 6.68 21.33
CA GLU A 75 -4.09 6.42 21.22
C GLU A 75 -4.65 6.97 19.90
N LEU A 76 -5.77 6.42 19.47
CA LEU A 76 -6.58 6.93 18.37
C LEU A 76 -7.74 7.71 18.98
N ILE A 77 -7.87 8.99 18.64
CA ILE A 77 -8.87 9.89 19.23
C ILE A 77 -9.89 10.27 18.17
N TYR A 78 -11.17 10.15 18.50
CA TYR A 78 -12.28 10.65 17.74
C TYR A 78 -12.79 11.95 18.37
N ARG A 79 -12.83 13.01 17.59
CA ARG A 79 -13.29 14.32 18.04
C ARG A 79 -14.54 14.75 17.30
N ASN A 80 -15.40 15.52 17.98
CA ASN A 80 -16.49 16.20 17.34
C ASN A 80 -15.93 17.28 16.38
N TRP A 81 -16.43 17.30 15.17
CA TRP A 81 -15.96 18.21 14.14
C TRP A 81 -16.34 19.67 14.40
N GLN A 82 -17.39 19.94 15.18
CA GLN A 82 -17.91 21.28 15.44
C GLN A 82 -17.12 22.01 16.54
N ASP A 83 -16.81 21.32 17.62
CA ASP A 83 -16.25 21.91 18.84
C ASP A 83 -14.89 21.30 19.26
N GLY A 84 -14.42 20.29 18.52
CA GLY A 84 -13.16 19.60 18.83
C GLY A 84 -13.21 18.67 20.04
N ARG A 85 -14.36 18.57 20.73
CA ARG A 85 -14.50 17.75 21.94
C ARG A 85 -14.22 16.26 21.64
N ARG A 86 -13.49 15.63 22.56
CA ARG A 86 -13.20 14.20 22.49
C ARG A 86 -14.47 13.39 22.67
N ILE A 87 -14.86 12.62 21.65
CA ILE A 87 -16.02 11.72 21.69
C ILE A 87 -15.60 10.36 22.23
N ALA A 88 -14.50 9.82 21.69
CA ALA A 88 -13.98 8.51 22.03
C ALA A 88 -12.49 8.44 21.82
N ALA A 89 -11.82 7.50 22.49
CA ALA A 89 -10.44 7.15 22.21
C ALA A 89 -10.20 5.66 22.38
N HIS A 90 -9.29 5.14 21.59
CA HIS A 90 -8.83 3.78 21.67
C HIS A 90 -7.34 3.77 21.98
N PRO A 91 -6.89 3.25 23.15
CA PRO A 91 -5.48 3.11 23.46
C PRO A 91 -4.80 2.18 22.47
N VAL A 92 -3.64 2.56 21.97
CA VAL A 92 -2.82 1.76 21.06
C VAL A 92 -1.54 1.32 21.75
N ARG A 93 -0.61 2.24 22.01
CA ARG A 93 0.64 1.94 22.69
C ARG A 93 0.54 2.06 24.21
N LYS A 94 -0.35 2.92 24.69
CA LYS A 94 -0.37 3.43 26.09
C LYS A 94 -0.20 2.36 27.17
N ASP A 95 -0.75 1.19 27.00
CA ASP A 95 -0.74 0.14 28.03
C ASP A 95 -0.18 -1.21 27.52
N GLY A 96 0.40 -1.24 26.30
CA GLY A 96 0.85 -2.49 25.65
C GLY A 96 -0.29 -3.42 25.21
N ARG A 97 -1.51 -3.18 25.70
CA ARG A 97 -2.67 -4.09 25.50
C ARG A 97 -3.04 -4.31 24.04
N TYR A 98 -2.79 -3.33 23.16
CA TYR A 98 -3.07 -3.50 21.74
C TYR A 98 -2.19 -4.61 21.15
N GLN A 99 -0.89 -4.53 21.38
CA GLN A 99 0.05 -5.53 20.88
C GLN A 99 -0.16 -6.89 21.55
N GLU A 100 -0.45 -6.93 22.87
CA GLU A 100 -0.82 -8.16 23.57
C GLU A 100 -2.06 -8.81 22.95
N ARG A 101 -3.11 -8.02 22.71
CA ARG A 101 -4.39 -8.50 22.17
C ARG A 101 -4.30 -8.93 20.69
N PHE A 102 -3.56 -8.19 19.88
CA PHE A 102 -3.55 -8.39 18.41
C PHE A 102 -2.26 -9.01 17.88
N GLY A 103 -1.25 -9.22 18.73
CA GLY A 103 0.01 -9.89 18.42
C GLY A 103 0.97 -9.08 17.54
N ALA A 104 0.65 -7.79 17.27
CA ALA A 104 1.47 -6.91 16.44
C ALA A 104 1.18 -5.44 16.73
N PRO A 105 2.13 -4.52 16.51
CA PRO A 105 1.97 -3.09 16.76
C PRO A 105 1.04 -2.41 15.76
N TYR A 106 0.62 -1.19 16.11
CA TYR A 106 -0.06 -0.27 15.22
C TYR A 106 0.90 0.86 14.83
N TYR A 107 1.07 1.12 13.55
CA TYR A 107 1.95 2.18 13.05
C TYR A 107 1.20 3.18 12.17
N GLY A 108 1.61 4.44 12.27
CA GLY A 108 1.42 5.45 11.25
C GLY A 108 2.70 5.59 10.44
N ILE A 109 2.64 5.49 9.14
CA ILE A 109 3.79 5.62 8.26
C ILE A 109 3.47 6.51 7.06
N HIS A 110 4.45 7.23 6.57
CA HIS A 110 4.32 7.92 5.30
C HIS A 110 4.21 6.91 4.15
N ARG A 111 3.25 7.09 3.25
CA ARG A 111 2.98 6.13 2.17
C ARG A 111 4.19 5.90 1.26
N ALA A 112 4.97 6.96 0.99
CA ALA A 112 6.19 6.84 0.20
C ALA A 112 7.26 6.00 0.91
N ASP A 113 7.38 6.09 2.24
CA ASP A 113 8.33 5.29 3.00
C ASP A 113 7.93 3.82 3.01
N LEU A 114 6.64 3.53 3.15
CA LEU A 114 6.12 2.16 3.02
C LEU A 114 6.42 1.57 1.63
N GLN A 115 6.15 2.32 0.57
CA GLN A 115 6.42 1.88 -0.79
C GLN A 115 7.92 1.69 -1.03
N ARG A 116 8.76 2.60 -0.53
CA ARG A 116 10.22 2.52 -0.62
C ARG A 116 10.77 1.28 0.10
N GLY A 117 10.32 1.01 1.33
CA GLY A 117 10.73 -0.17 2.07
C GLY A 117 10.33 -1.47 1.36
N LEU A 118 9.10 -1.55 0.82
CA LEU A 118 8.65 -2.71 0.05
C LEU A 118 9.45 -2.90 -1.24
N SER A 119 9.71 -1.83 -1.99
CA SER A 119 10.50 -1.89 -3.23
C SER A 119 11.98 -2.19 -2.96
N GLY A 120 12.54 -1.62 -1.89
CA GLY A 120 13.90 -1.92 -1.43
C GLY A 120 14.07 -3.40 -1.09
N ALA A 121 13.11 -3.96 -0.36
CA ALA A 121 13.09 -5.39 -0.03
C ALA A 121 12.98 -6.28 -1.28
N LEU A 122 12.29 -5.83 -2.33
CA LEU A 122 12.23 -6.54 -3.61
C LEU A 122 13.59 -6.49 -4.34
N GLY A 123 14.43 -5.48 -4.07
CA GLY A 123 15.78 -5.38 -4.60
C GLY A 123 15.86 -5.00 -6.08
N GLY A 124 14.77 -4.49 -6.65
CA GLY A 124 14.66 -4.10 -8.06
C GLY A 124 14.49 -5.27 -9.05
N GLU A 125 14.64 -6.52 -8.61
CA GLU A 125 14.37 -7.68 -9.46
C GLU A 125 12.89 -7.76 -9.83
N GLY A 126 12.61 -7.85 -11.14
CA GLY A 126 11.25 -7.97 -11.67
C GLY A 126 10.38 -6.74 -11.46
N LEU A 127 10.95 -5.55 -11.19
CA LEU A 127 10.21 -4.29 -11.12
C LEU A 127 10.51 -3.42 -12.34
N HIS A 128 9.51 -3.24 -13.19
CA HIS A 128 9.58 -2.50 -14.45
C HIS A 128 8.83 -1.18 -14.32
N LEU A 129 9.57 -0.08 -14.20
CA LEU A 129 9.01 1.27 -14.17
C LEU A 129 8.75 1.81 -15.58
N GLY A 130 7.87 2.81 -15.71
CA GLY A 130 7.49 3.39 -17.00
C GLY A 130 6.67 2.46 -17.90
N HIS A 131 6.05 1.43 -17.31
CA HIS A 131 5.24 0.43 -18.02
C HIS A 131 3.74 0.64 -17.74
N ARG A 132 3.16 1.64 -18.38
CA ARG A 132 1.70 1.84 -18.34
C ARG A 132 1.02 0.80 -19.21
N LEU A 133 0.16 -0.01 -18.64
CA LEU A 133 -0.64 -1.00 -19.38
C LEU A 133 -1.54 -0.30 -20.40
N ALA A 134 -1.47 -0.73 -21.65
CA ALA A 134 -2.25 -0.21 -22.78
C ALA A 134 -3.35 -1.18 -23.21
N SER A 135 -3.06 -2.50 -23.25
CA SER A 135 -4.05 -3.53 -23.57
C SER A 135 -3.74 -4.85 -22.89
N ILE A 136 -4.77 -5.65 -22.74
CA ILE A 136 -4.75 -7.03 -22.23
C ILE A 136 -5.47 -7.88 -23.27
N GLU A 137 -4.88 -9.03 -23.61
CA GLU A 137 -5.44 -9.98 -24.57
C GLU A 137 -5.41 -11.38 -23.99
N ASP A 138 -6.58 -12.02 -23.89
CA ASP A 138 -6.67 -13.43 -23.53
C ASP A 138 -6.32 -14.27 -24.76
N GLN A 139 -5.27 -15.08 -24.65
CA GLN A 139 -4.76 -15.94 -25.72
C GLN A 139 -5.05 -17.44 -25.43
N GLY A 140 -5.95 -17.70 -24.49
CA GLY A 140 -6.33 -19.04 -24.04
C GLY A 140 -5.42 -19.53 -22.92
N ASP A 141 -4.27 -20.11 -23.25
CA ASP A 141 -3.33 -20.63 -22.25
C ASP A 141 -2.45 -19.54 -21.62
N THR A 142 -2.38 -18.37 -22.22
CA THR A 142 -1.59 -17.22 -21.79
C THR A 142 -2.37 -15.90 -21.91
N VAL A 143 -1.84 -14.88 -21.29
CA VAL A 143 -2.37 -13.49 -21.38
C VAL A 143 -1.28 -12.57 -21.90
N GLY A 144 -1.56 -11.92 -23.02
CA GLY A 144 -0.71 -10.89 -23.61
C GLY A 144 -0.95 -9.53 -22.94
N LEU A 145 0.13 -8.89 -22.51
CA LEU A 145 0.13 -7.51 -22.01
C LEU A 145 0.91 -6.62 -22.97
N THR A 146 0.33 -5.48 -23.36
CA THR A 146 1.04 -4.45 -24.13
C THR A 146 1.09 -3.16 -23.33
N PHE A 147 2.23 -2.49 -23.35
CA PHE A 147 2.47 -1.25 -22.61
C PHE A 147 2.63 -0.05 -23.56
N THR A 148 2.32 1.15 -23.07
CA THR A 148 2.39 2.39 -23.87
C THR A 148 3.79 2.75 -24.36
N ASN A 149 4.84 2.17 -23.75
CA ASN A 149 6.24 2.33 -24.16
C ASN A 149 6.65 1.37 -25.30
N GLY A 150 5.69 0.58 -25.83
CA GLY A 150 5.94 -0.40 -26.90
C GLY A 150 6.43 -1.76 -26.43
N HIS A 151 6.69 -1.94 -25.12
CA HIS A 151 7.02 -3.24 -24.56
C HIS A 151 5.79 -4.17 -24.56
N SER A 152 6.02 -5.48 -24.69
CA SER A 152 4.99 -6.51 -24.52
C SER A 152 5.50 -7.61 -23.61
N PHE A 153 4.59 -8.23 -22.88
CA PHE A 153 4.89 -9.35 -21.99
C PHE A 153 3.79 -10.40 -22.08
N GLU A 154 4.18 -11.66 -22.14
CA GLU A 154 3.26 -12.80 -22.13
C GLU A 154 3.35 -13.50 -20.77
N ALA A 155 2.22 -13.65 -20.09
CA ALA A 155 2.11 -14.25 -18.76
C ALA A 155 1.15 -15.45 -18.78
N ASP A 156 1.39 -16.40 -17.87
CA ASP A 156 0.46 -17.49 -17.59
C ASP A 156 -0.58 -17.05 -16.53
N LEU A 157 -0.24 -16.03 -15.74
CA LEU A 157 -1.12 -15.41 -14.74
C LEU A 157 -0.89 -13.90 -14.68
N VAL A 158 -1.96 -13.13 -14.74
CA VAL A 158 -1.95 -11.67 -14.54
C VAL A 158 -2.73 -11.30 -13.28
N VAL A 159 -2.11 -10.51 -12.40
CA VAL A 159 -2.77 -9.97 -11.21
C VAL A 159 -2.87 -8.46 -11.30
N GLY A 160 -4.09 -7.94 -11.20
CA GLY A 160 -4.35 -6.49 -11.18
C GLY A 160 -4.12 -5.89 -9.79
N ALA A 161 -3.11 -5.02 -9.70
CA ALA A 161 -2.82 -4.15 -8.55
C ALA A 161 -2.74 -2.67 -8.99
N ASP A 162 -3.37 -2.34 -10.11
CA ASP A 162 -3.32 -1.09 -10.88
C ASP A 162 -4.31 -0.01 -10.38
N GLY A 163 -4.78 -0.18 -9.15
CA GLY A 163 -5.44 0.84 -8.37
C GLY A 163 -6.90 1.12 -8.75
N VAL A 164 -7.36 2.32 -8.39
CA VAL A 164 -8.79 2.69 -8.48
C VAL A 164 -9.31 2.69 -9.92
N ARG A 165 -8.46 3.02 -10.90
CA ARG A 165 -8.80 3.04 -12.33
C ARG A 165 -8.36 1.78 -13.05
N SER A 166 -8.32 0.66 -12.35
CA SER A 166 -7.79 -0.61 -12.82
C SER A 166 -8.31 -1.01 -14.20
N MET A 167 -7.37 -1.29 -15.09
CA MET A 167 -7.63 -1.84 -16.42
C MET A 167 -7.87 -3.35 -16.33
N VAL A 168 -7.10 -4.03 -15.47
CA VAL A 168 -7.26 -5.47 -15.24
C VAL A 168 -8.65 -5.78 -14.67
N ARG A 169 -9.15 -4.97 -13.71
CA ARG A 169 -10.51 -5.15 -13.19
C ARG A 169 -11.55 -5.02 -14.31
N ARG A 170 -11.45 -3.99 -15.17
CA ARG A 170 -12.39 -3.82 -16.28
C ARG A 170 -12.37 -5.00 -17.25
N PHE A 171 -11.19 -5.53 -17.54
CA PHE A 171 -11.03 -6.72 -18.36
C PHE A 171 -11.70 -7.96 -17.75
N VAL A 172 -11.48 -8.21 -16.44
CA VAL A 172 -11.99 -9.41 -15.75
C VAL A 172 -13.50 -9.36 -15.50
N THR A 173 -14.07 -8.15 -15.28
CA THR A 173 -15.46 -8.03 -14.83
C THR A 173 -16.41 -7.53 -15.93
N ASP A 174 -15.92 -7.24 -17.13
CA ASP A 174 -16.65 -6.48 -18.18
C ASP A 174 -17.32 -5.22 -17.60
N GLY A 175 -16.70 -4.71 -16.52
CA GLY A 175 -17.35 -3.86 -15.56
C GLY A 175 -17.28 -2.40 -15.90
N GLU A 176 -18.23 -1.69 -15.34
CA GLU A 176 -18.27 -0.24 -15.34
C GLU A 176 -17.07 0.35 -14.60
N GLY A 177 -16.74 1.57 -14.92
CA GLY A 177 -15.69 2.36 -14.22
C GLY A 177 -16.03 2.60 -12.74
N THR A 178 -15.11 3.24 -12.04
CA THR A 178 -15.35 3.66 -10.65
C THR A 178 -16.42 4.74 -10.59
N VAL A 179 -17.33 4.60 -9.63
CA VAL A 179 -18.36 5.59 -9.31
C VAL A 179 -17.90 6.39 -8.09
N TYR A 180 -18.07 7.70 -8.13
CA TYR A 180 -17.81 8.58 -6.99
C TYR A 180 -18.83 8.32 -5.89
N SER A 181 -18.36 8.01 -4.67
CA SER A 181 -19.21 7.66 -3.53
C SER A 181 -19.92 8.84 -2.86
N GLY A 182 -19.66 10.07 -3.30
CA GLY A 182 -20.15 11.28 -2.63
C GLY A 182 -19.31 11.73 -1.43
N THR A 183 -18.24 11.02 -1.10
CA THR A 183 -17.39 11.32 0.06
C THR A 183 -16.02 11.79 -0.38
N SER A 184 -15.55 12.91 0.17
CA SER A 184 -14.20 13.44 -0.02
C SER A 184 -13.49 13.58 1.31
N ALA A 185 -12.17 13.35 1.32
CA ALA A 185 -11.31 13.58 2.47
C ALA A 185 -10.14 14.49 2.10
N PHE A 186 -9.92 15.52 2.89
CA PHE A 186 -8.74 16.38 2.77
C PHE A 186 -7.60 15.76 3.57
N ARG A 187 -6.43 15.67 2.97
CA ARG A 187 -5.21 15.15 3.60
C ARG A 187 -4.05 16.07 3.29
N GLY A 188 -3.14 16.20 4.25
CA GLY A 188 -1.93 16.99 4.08
C GLY A 188 -0.88 16.58 5.08
N ILE A 189 0.36 17.00 4.83
CA ILE A 189 1.47 16.91 5.76
C ILE A 189 1.86 18.32 6.11
N VAL A 190 2.00 18.57 7.40
CA VAL A 190 2.46 19.85 7.94
C VAL A 190 3.78 19.59 8.64
N ALA A 191 4.78 20.43 8.38
CA ALA A 191 6.04 20.39 9.11
C ALA A 191 5.75 20.56 10.62
N SER A 192 6.48 19.83 11.45
CA SER A 192 6.21 19.76 12.90
C SER A 192 6.34 21.10 13.63
N ASP A 193 7.10 22.03 13.05
CA ASP A 193 7.25 23.43 13.53
C ASP A 193 6.06 24.33 13.16
N LEU A 194 5.27 23.92 12.17
CA LEU A 194 4.07 24.64 11.69
C LEU A 194 2.76 23.99 12.17
N GLY A 195 2.83 22.81 12.77
CA GLY A 195 1.67 22.08 13.30
C GLY A 195 1.28 22.54 14.70
N PRO A 196 0.03 22.29 15.13
CA PRO A 196 -0.36 22.54 16.52
C PRO A 196 0.54 21.74 17.45
N ARG A 197 1.13 22.43 18.43
CA ARG A 197 1.94 21.74 19.46
C ARG A 197 1.04 20.79 20.24
N THR A 198 1.57 19.62 20.60
CA THR A 198 0.85 18.63 21.43
C THR A 198 0.33 19.22 22.73
N SER A 199 0.98 20.30 23.26
CA SER A 199 0.53 21.09 24.40
C SER A 199 -0.78 21.86 24.14
N ASP A 200 -1.10 22.17 22.88
CA ASP A 200 -2.27 22.98 22.50
C ASP A 200 -3.50 22.07 22.23
N LEU A 201 -3.26 20.79 21.99
CA LEU A 201 -4.33 19.80 21.77
C LEU A 201 -5.02 19.36 23.08
N GLY A 202 -4.45 19.66 24.23
CA GLY A 202 -4.97 19.31 25.56
C GLY A 202 -5.64 20.45 26.32
N LYS A 203 -5.58 21.71 25.82
CA LYS A 203 -6.09 22.87 26.56
C LYS A 203 -7.60 23.10 26.46
N HIS A 204 -8.29 22.30 25.68
CA HIS A 204 -9.76 22.40 25.54
C HIS A 204 -10.54 21.35 26.35
N ASP A 205 -9.87 20.58 27.22
CA ASP A 205 -10.55 19.55 28.01
C ASP A 205 -10.97 20.02 29.43
N HIS A 206 -10.89 21.32 29.71
CA HIS A 206 -11.34 21.91 31.00
C HIS A 206 -12.15 23.17 30.75
N ASP A 207 -13.46 23.00 30.52
CA ASP A 207 -14.55 23.85 30.96
C ASP A 207 -15.87 23.06 30.90
#